data_c522e9a2f452e861700ea503d28cecd9
#
_entry.id   c522e9a2f452e861700ea503d28cecd9
#
_cell.length_a   1.000
_cell.length_b   1.000
_cell.length_c   1.000
_cell.angle_alpha   90.00
_cell.angle_beta   90.00
_cell.angle_gamma   90.00
#
_symmetry.space_group_name_H-M   'P 1'
#
loop_
_entity.id
_entity.type
_entity.pdbx_description
1 polymer ?
#
loop_
_entity_poly.entity_id
_entity_poly.type
_entity_poly.pdbx_seq_one_letter_code
_entity_poly.pdbx_strand_id
1 'polypeptide(L)'
;MNTSFTTLYRVWGEGSEENACRISRMGYVALQNTVLEEPHWQRLPRWRGFNLLNKYQCGYHRPFDESEFQIISDWGFNYARLPLDYRCWIKNGDWTRFEESELAEIDKAIEYGRKHAVHVTLNFHRAPGYCVNNPPEKKDLWRDPDALDICAMYWANFARRYRGIPNTDLSFNLINEPHKISESTYVSVVERLATAIREHDPDRLIIVDGLEWGMTPLPHLKRLQVAQSTRGYTPSNLSLFRSPWMEGGDVMPIPSWPVQPHVGCYLYGPCHPDVRAPLVITGYFPPGTRLQLDVHKVSQRCVLELHADSQRVWRECLESGPGEGPWKRVVFDPTYHKYQNIFDRMYEATLPQRASRIALRVTEGDWLSFTQIVIERPGKKPITIQPSTREWGVKHAMVAIDESDIQRFSPTTPTLNRERLISHTFAPWLRTAKAEIGVMVGEWGCFNKTPHAVFLRWAEDSLSLWKECGWGWALWNLVGSFGVLNSERADVLYQDFRGYKLDRALLRLLQKY
;
A
#
# COMPACT_ATOMS: atom_id res chain seq x y z
N MET A 1 37.78 1.01 1.91
CA MET A 1 37.40 0.71 3.32
C MET A 1 35.98 0.17 3.32
N ASN A 2 35.87 -1.16 3.15
CA ASN A 2 34.63 -1.87 2.84
C ASN A 2 34.31 -2.87 3.95
N THR A 3 33.91 -2.41 5.14
CA THR A 3 33.73 -3.36 6.26
C THR A 3 32.39 -3.27 7.00
N SER A 4 31.49 -2.32 6.68
CA SER A 4 30.27 -2.17 7.49
C SER A 4 29.01 -2.83 6.90
N PHE A 5 28.92 -3.01 5.59
CA PHE A 5 27.73 -3.64 4.96
C PHE A 5 27.74 -5.16 5.05
N THR A 6 28.91 -5.79 5.07
CA THR A 6 29.03 -7.26 5.09
C THR A 6 28.58 -7.87 6.41
N THR A 7 28.65 -7.12 7.51
CA THR A 7 28.31 -7.64 8.86
C THR A 7 26.79 -7.71 9.10
N LEU A 8 26.00 -6.81 8.51
CA LEU A 8 24.53 -6.85 8.61
C LEU A 8 23.92 -8.10 7.96
N TYR A 9 24.55 -8.59 6.92
CA TYR A 9 24.02 -9.68 6.12
C TYR A 9 24.38 -11.07 6.63
N ARG A 10 25.39 -11.20 7.49
CA ARG A 10 25.76 -12.50 8.09
C ARG A 10 24.74 -13.02 9.11
N VAL A 11 23.84 -12.17 9.60
CA VAL A 11 22.82 -12.52 10.61
C VAL A 11 21.56 -13.10 9.98
N TRP A 12 21.37 -12.93 8.66
CA TRP A 12 20.18 -13.37 7.95
C TRP A 12 20.40 -14.70 7.19
N GLY A 13 20.97 -15.67 7.86
CA GLY A 13 20.88 -17.08 7.46
C GLY A 13 19.46 -17.58 7.63
N GLU A 14 19.03 -18.50 6.77
CA GLU A 14 17.68 -19.05 6.72
C GLU A 14 17.10 -19.34 8.12
N GLY A 15 15.94 -18.73 8.40
CA GLY A 15 14.92 -19.16 9.33
C GLY A 15 15.28 -19.19 10.82
N SER A 16 15.01 -18.14 11.54
CA SER A 16 14.42 -18.18 12.89
C SER A 16 14.02 -16.78 13.38
N GLU A 17 12.91 -16.68 14.14
CA GLU A 17 12.42 -15.44 14.75
C GLU A 17 13.40 -14.82 15.77
N GLU A 18 14.35 -15.59 16.30
CA GLU A 18 15.41 -15.11 17.22
C GLU A 18 16.37 -14.10 16.59
N ASN A 19 16.58 -14.16 15.27
CA ASN A 19 17.51 -13.25 14.59
C ASN A 19 16.95 -11.83 14.40
N ALA A 20 15.63 -11.67 14.28
CA ALA A 20 15.00 -10.35 14.18
C ALA A 20 15.15 -9.54 15.48
N CYS A 21 15.10 -10.22 16.63
CA CYS A 21 15.24 -9.59 17.94
C CYS A 21 16.67 -9.10 18.25
N ARG A 22 17.69 -9.70 17.63
CA ARG A 22 19.10 -9.30 17.84
C ARG A 22 19.47 -8.01 17.12
N ILE A 23 18.86 -7.71 15.98
CA ILE A 23 19.16 -6.49 15.20
C ILE A 23 18.65 -5.24 15.91
N SER A 24 17.54 -5.32 16.66
CA SER A 24 16.99 -4.19 17.40
C SER A 24 17.86 -3.74 18.59
N ARG A 25 18.83 -4.55 19.01
CA ARG A 25 19.70 -4.26 20.16
C ARG A 25 21.12 -3.77 19.80
N MET A 26 21.51 -3.84 18.51
CA MET A 26 22.80 -3.30 18.07
C MET A 26 22.64 -1.84 17.65
N GLY A 27 23.02 -0.92 18.53
CA GLY A 27 23.08 0.51 18.24
C GLY A 27 24.07 0.81 17.12
N TYR A 28 23.58 1.37 16.04
CA TYR A 28 24.37 1.84 14.90
C TYR A 28 24.97 3.21 15.19
N VAL A 29 26.28 3.31 15.17
CA VAL A 29 26.98 4.59 15.03
C VAL A 29 26.99 4.96 13.55
N ALA A 30 26.17 5.92 13.16
CA ALA A 30 26.18 6.50 11.82
C ALA A 30 27.45 7.37 11.67
N LEU A 31 28.38 6.94 10.84
CA LEU A 31 29.47 7.79 10.37
C LEU A 31 28.90 8.77 9.32
N GLN A 32 28.76 10.04 9.72
CA GLN A 32 28.51 11.14 8.80
C GLN A 32 29.81 11.43 8.03
N ASN A 33 29.92 10.90 6.82
CA ASN A 33 30.80 11.45 5.79
C ASN A 33 29.95 11.81 4.59
N THR A 34 29.68 13.10 4.44
CA THR A 34 28.97 13.72 3.33
C THR A 34 29.89 13.84 2.12
N VAL A 35 30.11 12.76 1.42
CA VAL A 35 30.27 12.82 -0.04
C VAL A 35 28.87 12.52 -0.57
N LEU A 36 28.26 13.46 -1.25
CA LEU A 36 27.02 13.23 -2.00
C LEU A 36 27.35 12.21 -3.08
N GLU A 37 27.16 10.93 -2.79
CA GLU A 37 27.31 9.88 -3.78
C GLU A 37 26.27 10.13 -4.87
N GLU A 38 26.72 10.08 -6.13
CA GLU A 38 25.81 10.24 -7.28
C GLU A 38 24.71 9.19 -7.20
N PRO A 39 23.43 9.60 -7.40
CA PRO A 39 22.32 8.67 -7.41
C PRO A 39 22.50 7.63 -8.51
N HIS A 40 22.46 6.38 -8.13
CA HIS A 40 22.64 5.26 -9.03
C HIS A 40 21.52 4.23 -8.85
N TRP A 41 21.14 3.50 -9.90
CA TRP A 41 20.06 2.52 -9.83
C TRP A 41 20.31 1.39 -8.80
N GLN A 42 21.55 1.13 -8.44
CA GLN A 42 21.89 0.17 -7.38
C GLN A 42 21.80 0.77 -5.99
N ARG A 43 21.90 2.09 -5.89
CA ARG A 43 21.94 2.80 -4.61
C ARG A 43 21.33 4.19 -4.74
N LEU A 44 20.15 4.34 -4.19
CA LEU A 44 19.49 5.65 -4.11
C LEU A 44 19.99 6.41 -2.88
N PRO A 45 20.18 7.73 -2.98
CA PRO A 45 20.35 8.57 -1.80
C PRO A 45 19.15 8.45 -0.88
N ARG A 46 19.35 8.72 0.39
CA ARG A 46 18.24 8.78 1.32
C ARG A 46 17.46 10.08 1.15
N TRP A 47 16.75 10.21 0.04
CA TRP A 47 15.85 11.31 -0.23
C TRP A 47 14.65 11.30 0.72
N ARG A 48 14.31 12.46 1.29
CA ARG A 48 13.18 12.63 2.20
C ARG A 48 12.34 13.80 1.73
N GLY A 49 11.05 13.61 1.58
CA GLY A 49 10.21 14.71 1.12
C GLY A 49 8.77 14.31 0.86
N PHE A 50 8.21 14.87 -0.21
CA PHE A 50 6.77 14.89 -0.40
C PHE A 50 6.39 14.63 -1.86
N ASN A 51 5.17 14.12 -2.06
CA ASN A 51 4.49 14.16 -3.34
C ASN A 51 3.81 15.53 -3.49
N LEU A 52 4.05 16.24 -4.61
CA LEU A 52 3.41 17.50 -4.96
C LEU A 52 2.35 17.26 -6.02
N LEU A 53 1.08 17.48 -5.66
CA LEU A 53 -0.07 17.00 -6.45
C LEU A 53 -0.59 18.00 -7.49
N ASN A 54 0.21 18.99 -7.86
CA ASN A 54 -0.21 20.10 -8.74
C ASN A 54 -0.69 19.64 -10.13
N LYS A 55 -0.12 18.57 -10.69
CA LYS A 55 -0.50 17.96 -11.98
C LYS A 55 -1.03 16.53 -11.86
N TYR A 56 -1.42 16.12 -10.64
CA TYR A 56 -1.90 14.78 -10.32
C TYR A 56 -3.19 14.39 -11.05
N GLN A 57 -4.07 15.36 -11.30
CA GLN A 57 -5.37 15.14 -11.93
C GLN A 57 -5.75 16.29 -12.84
N CYS A 58 -6.01 16.02 -14.10
CA CYS A 58 -6.28 17.01 -15.13
C CYS A 58 -7.41 18.00 -14.77
N GLY A 59 -8.49 17.54 -14.13
CA GLY A 59 -9.63 18.40 -13.77
C GLY A 59 -9.36 19.41 -12.64
N TYR A 60 -8.26 19.27 -11.92
CA TYR A 60 -7.90 20.09 -10.76
C TYR A 60 -6.43 20.53 -10.79
N HIS A 61 -5.77 20.44 -11.95
CA HIS A 61 -4.37 20.80 -12.06
C HIS A 61 -4.16 22.32 -11.87
N ARG A 62 -3.00 22.67 -11.36
CA ARG A 62 -2.56 24.05 -11.11
C ARG A 62 -1.06 24.18 -11.41
N PRO A 63 -0.55 25.38 -11.59
CA PRO A 63 0.89 25.61 -11.65
C PRO A 63 1.62 25.07 -10.42
N PHE A 64 2.88 24.69 -10.59
CA PHE A 64 3.75 24.41 -9.46
C PHE A 64 4.13 25.71 -8.76
N ASP A 65 4.19 25.67 -7.43
CA ASP A 65 4.51 26.83 -6.59
C ASP A 65 5.93 26.68 -6.04
N GLU A 66 6.79 27.64 -6.35
CA GLU A 66 8.16 27.67 -5.85
C GLU A 66 8.22 27.64 -4.32
N SER A 67 7.23 28.23 -3.64
CA SER A 67 7.18 28.23 -2.18
C SER A 67 7.06 26.83 -1.56
N GLU A 68 6.48 25.86 -2.27
CA GLU A 68 6.42 24.45 -1.83
C GLU A 68 7.84 23.86 -1.78
N PHE A 69 8.69 24.12 -2.78
CA PHE A 69 10.09 23.68 -2.81
C PHE A 69 10.94 24.37 -1.75
N GLN A 70 10.73 25.67 -1.56
CA GLN A 70 11.38 26.43 -0.49
C GLN A 70 11.01 25.87 0.90
N ILE A 71 9.74 25.57 1.17
CA ILE A 71 9.27 24.97 2.43
C ILE A 71 9.94 23.60 2.64
N ILE A 72 9.99 22.76 1.62
CA ILE A 72 10.66 21.45 1.68
C ILE A 72 12.12 21.62 2.11
N SER A 73 12.86 22.53 1.46
CA SER A 73 14.25 22.83 1.76
C SER A 73 14.45 23.46 3.14
N ASP A 74 13.65 24.48 3.51
CA ASP A 74 13.70 25.15 4.81
C ASP A 74 13.47 24.18 5.98
N TRP A 75 12.69 23.12 5.75
CA TRP A 75 12.45 22.10 6.77
C TRP A 75 13.52 21.00 6.82
N GLY A 76 14.54 21.07 5.94
CA GLY A 76 15.64 20.11 5.87
C GLY A 76 15.30 18.83 5.10
N PHE A 77 14.29 18.87 4.23
CA PHE A 77 13.98 17.81 3.28
C PHE A 77 14.59 18.14 1.90
N ASN A 78 14.73 17.12 1.05
CA ASN A 78 15.50 17.24 -0.20
C ASN A 78 14.86 16.49 -1.37
N TYR A 79 13.55 16.21 -1.31
CA TYR A 79 12.88 15.39 -2.32
C TYR A 79 11.46 15.85 -2.62
N ALA A 80 11.13 15.89 -3.91
CA ALA A 80 9.79 16.09 -4.42
C ALA A 80 9.48 15.09 -5.52
N ARG A 81 8.48 14.23 -5.32
CA ARG A 81 7.90 13.42 -6.40
C ARG A 81 6.73 14.16 -7.00
N LEU A 82 6.67 14.23 -8.31
CA LEU A 82 5.61 14.88 -9.06
C LEU A 82 4.74 13.82 -9.74
N PRO A 83 3.64 13.40 -9.11
CA PRO A 83 2.65 12.55 -9.78
C PRO A 83 1.95 13.34 -10.88
N LEU A 84 2.04 12.88 -12.12
CA LEU A 84 1.57 13.57 -13.31
C LEU A 84 0.45 12.79 -13.99
N ASP A 85 -0.59 13.51 -14.39
CA ASP A 85 -1.65 13.03 -15.29
C ASP A 85 -1.31 13.53 -16.70
N TYR A 86 -1.04 12.62 -17.63
CA TYR A 86 -0.64 12.97 -19.00
C TYR A 86 -1.69 13.85 -19.72
N ARG A 87 -2.94 13.79 -19.32
CA ARG A 87 -4.02 14.59 -19.91
C ARG A 87 -3.89 16.08 -19.61
N CYS A 88 -3.02 16.47 -18.66
CA CYS A 88 -2.73 17.87 -18.39
C CYS A 88 -1.99 18.56 -19.56
N TRP A 89 -1.18 17.83 -20.31
CA TRP A 89 -0.34 18.42 -21.37
C TRP A 89 -0.71 18.01 -22.79
N ILE A 90 -1.89 17.42 -23.01
CA ILE A 90 -2.38 17.14 -24.36
C ILE A 90 -3.55 18.05 -24.73
N LYS A 91 -3.64 18.40 -26.01
CA LYS A 91 -4.71 19.26 -26.55
C LYS A 91 -5.91 18.43 -27.00
N ASN A 92 -7.09 18.73 -26.47
CA ASN A 92 -8.37 18.14 -26.92
C ASN A 92 -8.38 16.59 -26.91
N GLY A 93 -7.61 15.95 -26.02
CA GLY A 93 -7.52 14.50 -25.95
C GLY A 93 -6.69 13.85 -27.06
N ASP A 94 -6.01 14.64 -27.91
CA ASP A 94 -5.10 14.14 -28.93
C ASP A 94 -3.73 13.85 -28.31
N TRP A 95 -3.37 12.58 -28.23
CA TRP A 95 -2.14 12.10 -27.62
C TRP A 95 -0.84 12.62 -28.28
N THR A 96 -0.93 13.12 -29.52
CA THR A 96 0.23 13.59 -30.29
C THR A 96 0.40 15.11 -30.25
N ARG A 97 -0.58 15.84 -29.72
CA ARG A 97 -0.58 17.31 -29.69
C ARG A 97 -0.38 17.83 -28.28
N PHE A 98 0.78 18.44 -28.04
CA PHE A 98 1.15 18.94 -26.72
C PHE A 98 0.67 20.38 -26.46
N GLU A 99 0.31 20.64 -25.19
CA GLU A 99 0.14 21.96 -24.62
C GLU A 99 1.49 22.38 -23.99
N GLU A 100 2.28 23.14 -24.76
CA GLU A 100 3.64 23.51 -24.36
C GLU A 100 3.68 24.34 -23.07
N SER A 101 2.65 25.15 -22.81
CA SER A 101 2.53 25.90 -21.55
C SER A 101 2.44 24.99 -20.32
N GLU A 102 1.82 23.82 -20.44
CA GLU A 102 1.74 22.84 -19.36
C GLU A 102 3.05 22.07 -19.17
N LEU A 103 3.77 21.79 -20.25
CA LEU A 103 5.12 21.22 -20.16
C LEU A 103 6.10 22.22 -19.54
N ALA A 104 5.99 23.52 -19.85
CA ALA A 104 6.78 24.57 -19.24
C ALA A 104 6.56 24.71 -17.72
N GLU A 105 5.39 24.36 -17.20
CA GLU A 105 5.17 24.28 -15.75
C GLU A 105 5.99 23.15 -15.12
N ILE A 106 6.16 22.02 -15.81
CA ILE A 106 7.04 20.93 -15.33
C ILE A 106 8.50 21.38 -15.35
N ASP A 107 8.92 22.13 -16.36
CA ASP A 107 10.27 22.73 -16.43
C ASP A 107 10.53 23.60 -15.20
N LYS A 108 9.58 24.49 -14.84
CA LYS A 108 9.68 25.35 -13.67
C LYS A 108 9.81 24.54 -12.37
N ALA A 109 9.05 23.44 -12.23
CA ALA A 109 9.15 22.59 -11.05
C ALA A 109 10.56 21.99 -10.90
N ILE A 110 11.18 21.58 -12.01
CA ILE A 110 12.57 21.09 -12.01
C ILE A 110 13.55 22.22 -11.66
N GLU A 111 13.34 23.42 -12.20
CA GLU A 111 14.16 24.59 -11.87
C GLU A 111 14.02 24.99 -10.38
N TYR A 112 12.81 24.97 -9.83
CA TYR A 112 12.58 25.20 -8.40
C TYR A 112 13.28 24.14 -7.54
N GLY A 113 13.21 22.87 -7.94
CA GLY A 113 13.97 21.79 -7.29
C GLY A 113 15.45 22.09 -7.24
N ARG A 114 16.05 22.43 -8.37
CA ARG A 114 17.48 22.77 -8.47
C ARG A 114 17.84 24.01 -7.65
N LYS A 115 17.00 25.06 -7.70
CA LYS A 115 17.20 26.31 -6.95
C LYS A 115 17.22 26.08 -5.44
N HIS A 116 16.38 25.18 -4.94
CA HIS A 116 16.21 24.89 -3.51
C HIS A 116 16.92 23.61 -3.05
N ALA A 117 17.79 23.00 -3.88
CA ALA A 117 18.47 21.73 -3.61
C ALA A 117 17.52 20.59 -3.23
N VAL A 118 16.37 20.50 -3.91
CA VAL A 118 15.35 19.46 -3.81
C VAL A 118 15.39 18.61 -5.06
N HIS A 119 15.72 17.32 -4.92
CA HIS A 119 15.67 16.37 -6.03
C HIS A 119 14.23 16.19 -6.53
N VAL A 120 14.02 16.23 -7.82
CA VAL A 120 12.71 16.06 -8.45
C VAL A 120 12.61 14.69 -9.12
N THR A 121 11.51 13.96 -8.87
CA THR A 121 11.19 12.74 -9.60
C THR A 121 9.88 12.94 -10.37
N LEU A 122 9.92 12.83 -11.69
CA LEU A 122 8.71 12.80 -12.52
C LEU A 122 8.09 11.41 -12.48
N ASN A 123 6.78 11.33 -12.29
CA ASN A 123 6.06 10.06 -12.29
C ASN A 123 4.79 10.16 -13.13
N PHE A 124 4.52 9.17 -13.99
CA PHE A 124 3.21 9.04 -14.59
C PHE A 124 2.25 8.35 -13.62
N HIS A 125 1.54 9.16 -12.85
CA HIS A 125 0.46 8.67 -12.00
C HIS A 125 -0.72 8.18 -12.84
N ARG A 126 -1.00 8.90 -13.93
CA ARG A 126 -1.85 8.46 -15.02
C ARG A 126 -1.03 8.45 -16.31
N ALA A 127 -0.86 7.29 -16.89
CA ALA A 127 -0.21 7.05 -18.17
C ALA A 127 -1.25 6.79 -19.26
N PRO A 128 -0.92 6.98 -20.56
CA PRO A 128 -1.77 6.50 -21.63
C PRO A 128 -2.10 5.02 -21.45
N GLY A 129 -3.39 4.71 -21.32
CA GLY A 129 -3.88 3.34 -21.14
C GLY A 129 -3.78 2.75 -19.73
N TYR A 130 -3.33 3.51 -18.73
CA TYR A 130 -3.30 3.02 -17.35
C TYR A 130 -3.43 4.10 -16.29
N CYS A 131 -4.28 3.85 -15.30
CA CYS A 131 -4.29 4.57 -14.04
C CYS A 131 -4.85 3.67 -12.93
N VAL A 132 -4.25 3.73 -11.76
CA VAL A 132 -4.78 3.07 -10.56
C VAL A 132 -6.10 3.69 -10.09
N ASN A 133 -6.31 4.98 -10.37
CA ASN A 133 -7.49 5.74 -9.97
C ASN A 133 -8.56 5.80 -11.06
N ASN A 134 -9.82 5.90 -10.65
CA ASN A 134 -10.93 6.18 -11.54
C ASN A 134 -10.86 7.60 -12.15
N PRO A 135 -11.46 7.82 -13.33
CA PRO A 135 -12.01 6.81 -14.23
C PRO A 135 -10.93 5.96 -14.91
N PRO A 136 -11.21 4.72 -15.30
CA PRO A 136 -10.26 3.90 -16.04
C PRO A 136 -9.96 4.52 -17.40
N GLU A 137 -8.80 4.20 -17.96
CA GLU A 137 -8.42 4.58 -19.31
C GLU A 137 -9.23 3.80 -20.35
N LYS A 138 -9.43 4.41 -21.53
CA LYS A 138 -10.17 3.78 -22.64
C LYS A 138 -9.39 2.65 -23.30
N LYS A 139 -8.07 2.72 -23.31
CA LYS A 139 -7.14 1.72 -23.82
C LYS A 139 -6.40 1.06 -22.67
N ASP A 140 -5.75 -0.04 -22.93
CA ASP A 140 -5.02 -0.82 -21.92
C ASP A 140 -3.51 -0.79 -22.22
N LEU A 141 -2.73 -0.07 -21.42
CA LEU A 141 -1.27 0.04 -21.56
C LEU A 141 -0.57 -1.33 -21.66
N TRP A 142 -1.15 -2.34 -21.04
CA TRP A 142 -0.54 -3.67 -20.90
C TRP A 142 -0.76 -4.56 -22.13
N ARG A 143 -1.75 -4.21 -22.97
CA ARG A 143 -2.21 -5.04 -24.11
C ARG A 143 -2.32 -4.29 -25.43
N ASP A 144 -2.49 -2.97 -25.38
CA ASP A 144 -2.68 -2.14 -26.56
C ASP A 144 -1.34 -1.50 -26.98
N PRO A 145 -0.78 -1.91 -28.16
CA PRO A 145 0.49 -1.40 -28.64
C PRO A 145 0.49 0.14 -28.81
N ASP A 146 -0.63 0.73 -29.26
CA ASP A 146 -0.70 2.18 -29.45
C ASP A 146 -0.55 2.91 -28.11
N ALA A 147 -1.18 2.42 -27.03
CA ALA A 147 -1.05 3.03 -25.71
C ALA A 147 0.40 2.93 -25.19
N LEU A 148 1.04 1.79 -25.40
CA LEU A 148 2.44 1.60 -25.01
C LEU A 148 3.38 2.48 -25.83
N ASP A 149 3.19 2.60 -27.15
CA ASP A 149 4.01 3.44 -28.00
C ASP A 149 3.85 4.93 -27.67
N ILE A 150 2.66 5.39 -27.36
CA ILE A 150 2.43 6.76 -26.88
C ILE A 150 3.08 6.99 -25.52
N CYS A 151 2.96 6.06 -24.59
CA CYS A 151 3.63 6.16 -23.30
C CYS A 151 5.17 6.23 -23.47
N ALA A 152 5.73 5.40 -24.33
CA ALA A 152 7.15 5.42 -24.67
C ALA A 152 7.57 6.74 -25.34
N MET A 153 6.75 7.28 -26.24
CA MET A 153 6.98 8.58 -26.87
C MET A 153 7.01 9.71 -25.83
N TYR A 154 6.13 9.71 -24.85
CA TYR A 154 6.13 10.73 -23.78
C TYR A 154 7.41 10.67 -22.95
N TRP A 155 7.84 9.47 -22.55
CA TRP A 155 9.10 9.32 -21.82
C TRP A 155 10.32 9.71 -22.68
N ALA A 156 10.33 9.36 -23.96
CA ALA A 156 11.36 9.82 -24.91
C ALA A 156 11.40 11.35 -25.03
N ASN A 157 10.23 12.00 -25.04
CA ASN A 157 10.14 13.46 -25.06
C ASN A 157 10.70 14.08 -23.79
N PHE A 158 10.38 13.55 -22.60
CA PHE A 158 10.97 14.03 -21.36
C PHE A 158 12.47 13.76 -21.29
N ALA A 159 12.93 12.60 -21.74
CA ALA A 159 14.37 12.30 -21.81
C ALA A 159 15.12 13.29 -22.68
N ARG A 160 14.57 13.63 -23.86
CA ARG A 160 15.14 14.62 -24.78
C ARG A 160 15.11 16.04 -24.20
N ARG A 161 13.96 16.42 -23.59
CA ARG A 161 13.73 17.76 -23.00
C ARG A 161 14.68 18.04 -21.84
N TYR A 162 14.95 17.03 -21.02
CA TYR A 162 15.74 17.16 -19.79
C TYR A 162 17.15 16.56 -19.88
N ARG A 163 17.60 16.25 -21.09
CA ARG A 163 18.96 15.78 -21.32
C ARG A 163 19.98 16.76 -20.77
N GLY A 164 20.96 16.24 -20.00
CA GLY A 164 22.03 17.04 -19.40
C GLY A 164 21.68 17.59 -18.00
N ILE A 165 20.45 17.43 -17.51
CA ILE A 165 20.15 17.64 -16.10
C ILE A 165 20.70 16.42 -15.32
N PRO A 166 21.58 16.61 -14.31
CA PRO A 166 22.21 15.49 -13.62
C PRO A 166 21.19 14.67 -12.78
N ASN A 167 21.52 13.42 -12.52
CA ASN A 167 20.71 12.52 -11.69
C ASN A 167 20.65 12.94 -10.22
N THR A 168 21.49 13.85 -9.76
CA THR A 168 21.36 14.52 -8.47
C THR A 168 20.11 15.39 -8.37
N ASP A 169 19.65 15.92 -9.50
CA ASP A 169 18.55 16.89 -9.57
C ASP A 169 17.25 16.26 -10.08
N LEU A 170 17.33 15.26 -10.98
CA LEU A 170 16.18 14.70 -11.68
C LEU A 170 16.27 13.19 -11.88
N SER A 171 15.17 12.49 -11.62
CA SER A 171 14.96 11.08 -11.96
C SER A 171 13.56 10.83 -12.53
N PHE A 172 13.36 9.67 -13.18
CA PHE A 172 12.08 9.27 -13.76
C PHE A 172 11.52 8.03 -13.05
N ASN A 173 10.30 8.13 -12.56
CA ASN A 173 9.53 7.02 -11.99
C ASN A 173 8.41 6.65 -12.97
N LEU A 174 8.54 5.53 -13.68
CA LEU A 174 7.84 5.29 -14.94
C LEU A 174 6.32 5.24 -14.82
N ILE A 175 5.77 4.26 -14.09
CA ILE A 175 4.33 4.02 -13.97
C ILE A 175 3.97 3.88 -12.51
N ASN A 176 2.91 4.56 -12.08
CA ASN A 176 2.43 4.49 -10.71
C ASN A 176 1.67 3.19 -10.44
N GLU A 177 2.07 2.46 -9.40
CA GLU A 177 1.31 1.37 -8.78
C GLU A 177 0.73 0.32 -9.73
N PRO A 178 1.55 -0.32 -10.59
CA PRO A 178 1.08 -1.39 -11.47
C PRO A 178 0.49 -2.53 -10.65
N HIS A 179 -0.69 -3.01 -11.08
CA HIS A 179 -1.38 -4.09 -10.39
C HIS A 179 -2.26 -4.91 -11.33
N LYS A 180 -2.61 -6.11 -10.92
CA LYS A 180 -3.47 -7.04 -11.67
C LYS A 180 -2.91 -7.38 -13.07
N ILE A 181 -1.62 -7.49 -13.18
CA ILE A 181 -0.90 -7.89 -14.40
C ILE A 181 0.19 -8.89 -14.07
N SER A 182 0.59 -9.68 -15.07
CA SER A 182 1.71 -10.62 -14.90
C SER A 182 3.05 -9.88 -14.79
N GLU A 183 4.00 -10.45 -14.06
CA GLU A 183 5.38 -9.95 -14.01
C GLU A 183 5.99 -9.80 -15.40
N SER A 184 5.80 -10.79 -16.28
CA SER A 184 6.35 -10.77 -17.64
C SER A 184 5.80 -9.62 -18.48
N THR A 185 4.50 -9.34 -18.39
CA THR A 185 3.88 -8.19 -19.07
C THR A 185 4.47 -6.86 -18.57
N TYR A 186 4.57 -6.71 -17.25
CA TYR A 186 5.13 -5.48 -16.68
C TYR A 186 6.60 -5.28 -17.04
N VAL A 187 7.41 -6.33 -16.97
CA VAL A 187 8.83 -6.30 -17.36
C VAL A 187 8.98 -5.86 -18.82
N SER A 188 8.16 -6.37 -19.75
CA SER A 188 8.20 -5.98 -21.17
C SER A 188 7.86 -4.49 -21.36
N VAL A 189 6.86 -3.97 -20.63
CA VAL A 189 6.52 -2.54 -20.66
C VAL A 189 7.67 -1.69 -20.11
N VAL A 190 8.23 -2.03 -18.95
CA VAL A 190 9.37 -1.32 -18.38
C VAL A 190 10.56 -1.30 -19.33
N GLU A 191 10.87 -2.42 -19.99
CA GLU A 191 11.94 -2.53 -20.95
C GLU A 191 11.73 -1.58 -22.15
N ARG A 192 10.50 -1.55 -22.71
CA ARG A 192 10.14 -0.64 -23.81
C ARG A 192 10.30 0.83 -23.41
N LEU A 193 9.82 1.22 -22.20
CA LEU A 193 9.93 2.59 -21.73
C LEU A 193 11.37 2.99 -21.40
N ALA A 194 12.12 2.12 -20.73
CA ALA A 194 13.53 2.38 -20.40
C ALA A 194 14.39 2.50 -21.67
N THR A 195 14.13 1.69 -22.70
CA THR A 195 14.78 1.79 -24.00
C THR A 195 14.52 3.16 -24.64
N ALA A 196 13.26 3.59 -24.70
CA ALA A 196 12.88 4.88 -25.27
C ALA A 196 13.52 6.08 -24.55
N ILE A 197 13.69 5.99 -23.23
CA ILE A 197 14.42 7.00 -22.45
C ILE A 197 15.91 7.01 -22.84
N ARG A 198 16.56 5.86 -22.84
CA ARG A 198 18.01 5.72 -23.03
C ARG A 198 18.49 6.05 -24.44
N GLU A 199 17.63 5.96 -25.43
CA GLU A 199 17.92 6.45 -26.79
C GLU A 199 18.24 7.96 -26.79
N HIS A 200 17.75 8.72 -25.84
CA HIS A 200 17.92 10.18 -25.75
C HIS A 200 18.74 10.62 -24.53
N ASP A 201 18.68 9.89 -23.45
CA ASP A 201 19.38 10.18 -22.18
C ASP A 201 19.87 8.86 -21.57
N PRO A 202 21.03 8.34 -22.04
CA PRO A 202 21.50 6.99 -21.68
C PRO A 202 21.71 6.75 -20.20
N ASP A 203 22.10 7.80 -19.47
CA ASP A 203 22.50 7.72 -18.06
C ASP A 203 21.36 8.11 -17.10
N ARG A 204 20.15 8.41 -17.61
CA ARG A 204 19.02 8.82 -16.78
C ARG A 204 18.69 7.77 -15.73
N LEU A 205 18.64 8.20 -14.47
CA LEU A 205 18.16 7.38 -13.36
C LEU A 205 16.67 7.09 -13.52
N ILE A 206 16.37 5.81 -13.68
CA ILE A 206 15.01 5.30 -13.80
C ILE A 206 14.64 4.54 -12.52
N ILE A 207 13.46 4.83 -11.99
CA ILE A 207 12.84 4.16 -10.85
C ILE A 207 11.55 3.51 -11.34
N VAL A 208 11.25 2.31 -10.87
CA VAL A 208 10.00 1.61 -11.18
C VAL A 208 9.28 1.20 -9.91
N ASP A 209 7.98 1.29 -9.90
CA ASP A 209 7.19 0.79 -8.78
C ASP A 209 7.15 -0.73 -8.81
N GLY A 210 7.12 -1.37 -7.66
CA GLY A 210 6.84 -2.80 -7.55
C GLY A 210 5.42 -3.15 -8.05
N LEU A 211 5.17 -4.41 -8.34
CA LEU A 211 3.84 -4.92 -8.64
C LEU A 211 2.92 -4.88 -7.41
N GLU A 212 1.63 -5.15 -7.66
CA GLU A 212 0.58 -5.17 -6.64
C GLU A 212 0.59 -3.88 -5.80
N TRP A 213 0.33 -2.76 -6.49
CA TRP A 213 0.33 -1.40 -5.89
C TRP A 213 1.67 -1.02 -5.23
N GLY A 214 2.79 -1.45 -5.82
CA GLY A 214 4.11 -1.17 -5.26
C GLY A 214 4.51 -2.05 -4.09
N MET A 215 3.80 -3.15 -3.82
CA MET A 215 4.09 -4.02 -2.68
C MET A 215 5.05 -5.17 -2.99
N THR A 216 5.13 -5.60 -4.25
CA THR A 216 5.93 -6.74 -4.68
C THR A 216 7.14 -6.30 -5.50
N PRO A 217 8.36 -6.45 -5.01
CA PRO A 217 9.57 -6.12 -5.77
C PRO A 217 9.82 -7.10 -6.91
N LEU A 218 10.58 -6.64 -7.91
CA LEU A 218 10.90 -7.36 -9.13
C LEU A 218 12.42 -7.47 -9.33
N PRO A 219 13.11 -8.39 -8.66
CA PRO A 219 14.57 -8.51 -8.76
C PRO A 219 15.09 -8.73 -10.19
N HIS A 220 14.29 -9.32 -11.08
CA HIS A 220 14.64 -9.54 -12.49
C HIS A 220 14.83 -8.24 -13.28
N LEU A 221 14.27 -7.12 -12.82
CA LEU A 221 14.49 -5.80 -13.42
C LEU A 221 15.92 -5.29 -13.24
N LYS A 222 16.77 -5.94 -12.43
CA LYS A 222 18.20 -5.64 -12.31
C LYS A 222 18.90 -5.56 -13.68
N ARG A 223 18.54 -6.43 -14.63
CA ARG A 223 19.08 -6.44 -15.99
C ARG A 223 18.82 -5.14 -16.77
N LEU A 224 17.77 -4.42 -16.40
CA LEU A 224 17.41 -3.15 -17.00
C LEU A 224 18.04 -1.95 -16.28
N GLN A 225 18.87 -2.17 -15.27
CA GLN A 225 19.55 -1.11 -14.50
C GLN A 225 18.58 -0.03 -14.00
N VAL A 226 17.49 -0.44 -13.34
CA VAL A 226 16.50 0.44 -12.76
C VAL A 226 16.43 0.24 -11.25
N ALA A 227 16.26 1.33 -10.51
CA ALA A 227 15.95 1.29 -9.09
C ALA A 227 14.46 0.99 -8.89
N GLN A 228 14.04 0.66 -7.67
CA GLN A 228 12.66 0.31 -7.39
C GLN A 228 12.07 1.14 -6.24
N SER A 229 10.77 1.36 -6.33
CA SER A 229 9.99 2.08 -5.33
C SER A 229 8.91 1.17 -4.74
N THR A 230 8.85 1.13 -3.42
CA THR A 230 7.77 0.48 -2.65
C THR A 230 6.75 1.48 -2.15
N ARG A 231 5.68 0.97 -1.54
CA ARG A 231 4.64 1.75 -0.85
C ARG A 231 4.68 1.49 0.65
N GLY A 232 4.44 2.53 1.41
CA GLY A 232 4.44 2.51 2.86
C GLY A 232 3.04 2.67 3.46
N TYR A 233 2.02 1.96 2.92
CA TYR A 233 0.65 2.06 3.40
C TYR A 233 0.19 0.89 4.28
N THR A 234 1.06 -0.07 4.56
CA THR A 234 0.72 -1.23 5.41
C THR A 234 0.73 -0.87 6.90
N PRO A 235 -0.37 -1.14 7.63
CA PRO A 235 -1.62 -1.76 7.18
C PRO A 235 -2.62 -0.76 6.60
N SER A 236 -3.27 -1.12 5.50
CA SER A 236 -4.18 -0.22 4.77
C SER A 236 -5.41 0.19 5.57
N ASN A 237 -5.92 -0.66 6.47
CA ASN A 237 -7.02 -0.32 7.38
C ASN A 237 -6.65 0.77 8.40
N LEU A 238 -5.36 1.03 8.61
CA LEU A 238 -4.87 2.15 9.41
C LEU A 238 -4.58 3.36 8.50
N SER A 239 -3.75 3.18 7.47
CA SER A 239 -3.28 4.29 6.63
C SER A 239 -4.37 4.91 5.75
N LEU A 240 -5.37 4.11 5.35
CA LEU A 240 -6.49 4.52 4.49
C LEU A 240 -7.84 4.46 5.23
N PHE A 241 -7.82 4.52 6.56
CA PHE A 241 -9.00 4.46 7.40
C PHE A 241 -10.06 5.48 6.97
N ARG A 242 -11.26 4.98 6.60
CA ARG A 242 -12.40 5.77 6.14
C ARG A 242 -12.11 6.67 4.94
N SER A 243 -11.14 6.31 4.12
CA SER A 243 -10.95 7.02 2.86
C SER A 243 -12.09 6.68 1.89
N PRO A 244 -12.53 7.64 1.05
CA PRO A 244 -13.73 7.47 0.21
C PRO A 244 -13.58 6.40 -0.89
N TRP A 245 -12.38 5.96 -1.19
CA TRP A 245 -12.09 4.90 -2.17
C TRP A 245 -11.96 3.50 -1.55
N MET A 246 -11.98 3.39 -0.20
CA MET A 246 -11.97 2.10 0.49
C MET A 246 -13.39 1.55 0.66
N GLU A 247 -13.64 0.34 0.19
CA GLU A 247 -14.93 -0.34 0.40
C GLU A 247 -15.22 -0.49 1.90
N GLY A 248 -16.44 -0.13 2.31
CA GLY A 248 -16.92 -0.24 3.70
C GLY A 248 -16.20 0.67 4.69
N GLY A 249 -15.65 1.79 4.24
CA GLY A 249 -14.95 2.75 5.09
C GLY A 249 -15.75 3.21 6.31
N ASP A 250 -17.07 3.40 6.17
CA ASP A 250 -17.93 3.89 7.26
C ASP A 250 -18.07 2.91 8.44
N VAL A 251 -17.94 1.61 8.17
CA VAL A 251 -18.04 0.53 9.20
C VAL A 251 -16.68 0.00 9.65
N MET A 252 -15.59 0.60 9.19
CA MET A 252 -14.25 0.19 9.64
C MET A 252 -14.05 0.51 11.12
N PRO A 253 -13.58 -0.46 11.94
CA PRO A 253 -13.22 -0.19 13.32
C PRO A 253 -12.07 0.81 13.41
N ILE A 254 -12.07 1.61 14.50
CA ILE A 254 -10.98 2.57 14.74
C ILE A 254 -9.65 1.81 14.83
N PRO A 255 -8.65 2.15 14.02
CA PRO A 255 -7.38 1.44 14.02
C PRO A 255 -6.57 1.70 15.28
N SER A 256 -5.70 0.77 15.60
CA SER A 256 -4.69 0.90 16.67
C SER A 256 -3.29 0.63 16.11
N TRP A 257 -2.28 1.15 16.79
CA TRP A 257 -0.90 0.77 16.53
C TRP A 257 -0.12 0.59 17.84
N PRO A 258 0.60 -0.52 18.05
CA PRO A 258 0.61 -1.73 17.19
C PRO A 258 -0.79 -2.28 16.96
N VAL A 259 -0.99 -2.95 15.80
CA VAL A 259 -2.28 -3.59 15.51
C VAL A 259 -2.46 -4.75 16.48
N GLN A 260 -3.52 -4.70 17.27
CA GLN A 260 -3.85 -5.78 18.19
C GLN A 260 -4.17 -7.07 17.41
N PRO A 261 -4.14 -8.24 18.06
CA PRO A 261 -4.63 -9.47 17.46
C PRO A 261 -5.98 -9.22 16.79
N HIS A 262 -6.17 -9.74 15.58
CA HIS A 262 -7.29 -9.34 14.75
C HIS A 262 -8.06 -10.54 14.17
N VAL A 263 -9.31 -10.29 13.85
CA VAL A 263 -10.11 -11.14 12.97
C VAL A 263 -10.01 -10.52 11.56
N GLY A 264 -9.48 -11.27 10.59
CA GLY A 264 -9.50 -10.86 9.18
C GLY A 264 -10.92 -10.95 8.62
N CYS A 265 -11.22 -10.18 7.57
CA CYS A 265 -12.53 -10.25 6.92
C CYS A 265 -12.68 -11.38 5.90
N TYR A 266 -11.62 -12.16 5.62
CA TYR A 266 -11.63 -13.24 4.62
C TYR A 266 -11.58 -14.61 5.27
N LEU A 267 -12.41 -15.53 4.79
CA LEU A 267 -12.27 -16.97 5.00
C LEU A 267 -11.79 -17.61 3.69
N TYR A 268 -10.60 -18.17 3.73
CA TYR A 268 -9.93 -18.75 2.55
C TYR A 268 -10.20 -20.24 2.42
N GLY A 269 -10.50 -20.67 1.19
CA GLY A 269 -10.63 -22.06 0.82
C GLY A 269 -9.32 -22.73 0.39
N PRO A 270 -9.39 -23.98 -0.08
CA PRO A 270 -8.23 -24.75 -0.53
C PRO A 270 -7.43 -24.13 -1.68
N CYS A 271 -8.01 -23.20 -2.46
CA CYS A 271 -7.29 -22.48 -3.49
C CYS A 271 -6.19 -21.55 -2.92
N HIS A 272 -6.21 -21.28 -1.62
CA HIS A 272 -5.25 -20.41 -0.93
C HIS A 272 -4.61 -21.10 0.29
N PRO A 273 -3.83 -22.18 0.09
CA PRO A 273 -3.36 -23.04 1.19
C PRO A 273 -2.49 -22.30 2.21
N ASP A 274 -1.70 -21.31 1.77
CA ASP A 274 -0.75 -20.58 2.62
C ASP A 274 -1.42 -19.67 3.64
N VAL A 275 -2.63 -19.18 3.33
CA VAL A 275 -3.40 -18.24 4.18
C VAL A 275 -4.66 -18.87 4.75
N ARG A 276 -4.98 -20.07 4.35
CA ARG A 276 -6.15 -20.82 4.84
C ARG A 276 -6.03 -21.10 6.33
N ALA A 277 -6.97 -20.57 7.10
CA ALA A 277 -7.13 -20.86 8.52
C ALA A 277 -8.61 -20.71 8.90
N PRO A 278 -9.14 -21.55 9.83
CA PRO A 278 -10.47 -21.36 10.36
C PRO A 278 -10.50 -20.11 11.25
N LEU A 279 -11.65 -19.44 11.29
CA LEU A 279 -11.95 -18.52 12.39
C LEU A 279 -12.45 -19.34 13.57
N VAL A 280 -11.70 -19.32 14.65
CA VAL A 280 -11.98 -20.10 15.88
C VAL A 280 -12.47 -19.18 16.98
N ILE A 281 -13.60 -19.55 17.59
CA ILE A 281 -14.17 -18.85 18.73
C ILE A 281 -14.34 -19.88 19.86
N THR A 282 -13.77 -19.60 21.02
CA THR A 282 -13.87 -20.44 22.22
C THR A 282 -14.71 -19.75 23.28
N GLY A 283 -15.42 -20.53 24.08
CA GLY A 283 -16.29 -20.02 25.13
C GLY A 283 -17.30 -21.06 25.57
N TYR A 284 -18.31 -20.62 26.32
CA TYR A 284 -19.44 -21.45 26.66
C TYR A 284 -20.62 -21.18 25.74
N PHE A 285 -21.02 -22.16 24.95
CA PHE A 285 -22.10 -22.07 23.97
C PHE A 285 -23.16 -23.16 24.33
N PRO A 286 -24.25 -22.81 24.99
CA PRO A 286 -25.31 -23.76 25.32
C PRO A 286 -26.09 -24.21 24.07
N PRO A 287 -26.85 -25.32 24.13
CA PRO A 287 -27.79 -25.70 23.08
C PRO A 287 -28.71 -24.53 22.72
N GLY A 288 -29.05 -24.35 21.44
CA GLY A 288 -29.86 -23.23 20.98
C GLY A 288 -29.08 -21.92 20.75
N THR A 289 -27.75 -21.92 20.95
CA THR A 289 -26.91 -20.78 20.53
C THR A 289 -27.02 -20.62 19.04
N ARG A 290 -27.36 -19.39 18.58
CA ARG A 290 -27.42 -19.00 17.17
C ARG A 290 -26.16 -18.25 16.78
N LEU A 291 -25.62 -18.57 15.63
CA LEU A 291 -24.51 -17.86 14.99
C LEU A 291 -24.98 -17.30 13.66
N GLN A 292 -24.86 -15.99 13.49
CA GLN A 292 -25.20 -15.27 12.26
C GLN A 292 -23.91 -14.73 11.65
N LEU A 293 -23.71 -14.96 10.35
CA LEU A 293 -22.57 -14.49 9.57
C LEU A 293 -23.06 -13.61 8.44
N ASP A 294 -22.66 -12.34 8.42
CA ASP A 294 -22.94 -11.43 7.32
C ASP A 294 -21.88 -11.58 6.23
N VAL A 295 -22.20 -12.36 5.19
CA VAL A 295 -21.33 -12.56 4.02
C VAL A 295 -21.44 -11.37 3.09
N HIS A 296 -20.30 -10.70 2.84
CA HIS A 296 -20.23 -9.56 1.94
C HIS A 296 -19.96 -9.97 0.50
N LYS A 297 -18.88 -10.68 0.23
CA LYS A 297 -18.43 -11.04 -1.12
C LYS A 297 -18.04 -12.52 -1.18
N VAL A 298 -18.32 -13.18 -2.29
CA VAL A 298 -17.95 -14.58 -2.54
C VAL A 298 -17.22 -14.65 -3.87
N SER A 299 -16.06 -15.31 -3.88
CA SER A 299 -15.30 -15.58 -5.10
C SER A 299 -15.61 -16.98 -5.62
N GLN A 300 -16.09 -17.04 -6.86
CA GLN A 300 -16.43 -18.28 -7.58
C GLN A 300 -17.37 -19.16 -6.76
N ARG A 301 -16.83 -20.14 -6.09
CA ARG A 301 -17.53 -21.10 -5.25
C ARG A 301 -16.83 -21.25 -3.91
N CYS A 302 -17.61 -21.26 -2.84
CA CYS A 302 -17.14 -21.51 -1.48
C CYS A 302 -18.09 -22.47 -0.76
N VAL A 303 -17.55 -23.51 -0.17
CA VAL A 303 -18.31 -24.33 0.80
C VAL A 303 -17.93 -23.88 2.19
N LEU A 304 -18.85 -23.20 2.84
CA LEU A 304 -18.71 -22.71 4.22
C LEU A 304 -19.27 -23.73 5.19
N GLU A 305 -18.50 -24.05 6.22
CA GLU A 305 -18.90 -24.97 7.28
C GLU A 305 -18.74 -24.34 8.66
N LEU A 306 -19.70 -24.60 9.53
CA LEU A 306 -19.62 -24.38 10.96
C LEU A 306 -19.38 -25.71 11.68
N HIS A 307 -18.34 -25.74 12.49
CA HIS A 307 -18.03 -26.85 13.38
C HIS A 307 -18.17 -26.41 14.82
N ALA A 308 -18.88 -27.21 15.64
CA ALA A 308 -18.95 -27.10 17.08
C ALA A 308 -18.13 -28.23 17.70
N ASP A 309 -17.09 -27.88 18.46
CA ASP A 309 -16.03 -28.78 18.88
C ASP A 309 -15.46 -29.59 17.69
N SER A 310 -15.71 -30.88 17.59
CA SER A 310 -15.23 -31.72 16.48
C SER A 310 -16.30 -32.03 15.42
N GLN A 311 -17.55 -31.60 15.63
CA GLN A 311 -18.68 -31.96 14.79
C GLN A 311 -19.09 -30.84 13.85
N ARG A 312 -19.35 -31.15 12.58
CA ARG A 312 -19.97 -30.23 11.64
C ARG A 312 -21.45 -30.09 11.97
N VAL A 313 -21.89 -28.87 12.28
CA VAL A 313 -23.27 -28.56 12.64
C VAL A 313 -24.03 -27.85 11.53
N TRP A 314 -23.32 -27.24 10.59
CA TRP A 314 -23.95 -26.54 9.47
C TRP A 314 -23.00 -26.48 8.27
N ARG A 315 -23.59 -26.44 7.05
CA ARG A 315 -22.88 -26.35 5.77
C ARG A 315 -23.71 -25.58 4.77
N GLU A 316 -23.07 -24.67 4.04
CA GLU A 316 -23.67 -23.89 2.97
C GLU A 316 -22.75 -23.84 1.76
N CYS A 317 -23.32 -23.94 0.57
CA CYS A 317 -22.60 -23.78 -0.69
C CYS A 317 -22.96 -22.44 -1.31
N LEU A 318 -21.98 -21.57 -1.45
CA LEU A 318 -22.11 -20.22 -1.99
C LEU A 318 -21.42 -20.19 -3.35
N GLU A 319 -22.16 -19.84 -4.40
CA GLU A 319 -21.63 -19.77 -5.76
C GLU A 319 -21.91 -18.39 -6.34
N SER A 320 -20.90 -17.77 -6.95
CA SER A 320 -20.98 -16.55 -7.71
C SER A 320 -21.01 -16.83 -9.21
N GLY A 321 -21.79 -16.11 -9.96
CA GLY A 321 -21.92 -16.30 -11.40
C GLY A 321 -22.60 -15.11 -12.08
N PRO A 322 -22.87 -15.21 -13.39
CA PRO A 322 -23.63 -14.21 -14.12
C PRO A 322 -25.12 -14.33 -13.81
N GLY A 323 -25.90 -13.27 -14.15
CA GLY A 323 -27.34 -13.29 -14.05
C GLY A 323 -27.88 -13.13 -12.63
N GLU A 324 -29.06 -13.69 -12.37
CA GLU A 324 -29.74 -13.62 -11.06
C GLU A 324 -29.25 -14.71 -10.12
N GLY A 325 -29.23 -14.42 -8.83
CA GLY A 325 -28.80 -15.34 -7.79
C GLY A 325 -28.97 -14.75 -6.39
N PRO A 326 -28.41 -15.38 -5.35
CA PRO A 326 -28.54 -14.94 -3.96
C PRO A 326 -27.74 -13.67 -3.63
N TRP A 327 -27.15 -13.02 -4.60
CA TRP A 327 -26.34 -11.82 -4.49
C TRP A 327 -27.13 -10.55 -4.86
N LYS A 328 -26.67 -9.42 -4.33
CA LYS A 328 -27.21 -8.09 -4.67
C LYS A 328 -26.61 -7.52 -5.96
N ARG A 329 -25.38 -7.92 -6.29
CA ARG A 329 -24.66 -7.39 -7.45
C ARG A 329 -23.70 -8.42 -8.03
N VAL A 330 -23.74 -8.56 -9.35
CA VAL A 330 -22.75 -9.33 -10.12
C VAL A 330 -21.48 -8.51 -10.25
N VAL A 331 -20.34 -9.12 -9.94
CA VAL A 331 -19.00 -8.55 -10.14
C VAL A 331 -18.16 -9.59 -10.84
N PHE A 332 -17.72 -9.29 -12.05
CA PHE A 332 -16.74 -10.10 -12.78
C PHE A 332 -15.36 -9.45 -12.68
N ASP A 333 -14.38 -10.19 -12.22
CA ASP A 333 -12.97 -9.76 -12.20
C ASP A 333 -12.28 -10.26 -13.48
N PRO A 334 -11.97 -9.38 -14.43
CA PRO A 334 -11.39 -9.77 -15.71
C PRO A 334 -9.93 -10.23 -15.59
N THR A 335 -9.25 -9.86 -14.51
CA THR A 335 -7.84 -10.24 -14.27
C THR A 335 -7.71 -11.70 -13.94
N TYR A 336 -8.59 -12.18 -13.08
CA TYR A 336 -8.60 -13.58 -12.64
C TYR A 336 -9.62 -14.43 -13.38
N HIS A 337 -10.40 -13.83 -14.31
CA HIS A 337 -11.53 -14.47 -15.01
C HIS A 337 -12.51 -15.13 -14.03
N LYS A 338 -12.87 -14.43 -12.96
CA LYS A 338 -13.69 -14.94 -11.86
C LYS A 338 -14.86 -14.03 -11.54
N TYR A 339 -16.00 -14.62 -11.19
CA TYR A 339 -17.07 -13.89 -10.56
C TYR A 339 -16.79 -13.74 -9.05
N GLN A 340 -16.93 -12.50 -8.55
CA GLN A 340 -16.74 -12.13 -7.15
C GLN A 340 -17.95 -11.32 -6.70
N ASN A 341 -19.13 -11.96 -6.66
CA ASN A 341 -20.40 -11.27 -6.47
C ASN A 341 -20.56 -10.74 -5.03
N ILE A 342 -21.25 -9.60 -4.93
CA ILE A 342 -21.61 -8.99 -3.64
C ILE A 342 -22.91 -9.62 -3.17
N PHE A 343 -22.84 -10.31 -2.05
CA PHE A 343 -23.98 -10.98 -1.43
C PHE A 343 -24.68 -10.05 -0.45
N ASP A 344 -23.96 -9.43 0.49
CA ASP A 344 -24.50 -8.67 1.63
C ASP A 344 -25.69 -9.39 2.23
N ARG A 345 -25.49 -10.64 2.59
CA ARG A 345 -26.52 -11.56 3.05
C ARG A 345 -26.11 -12.26 4.33
N MET A 346 -27.07 -12.33 5.26
CA MET A 346 -26.90 -13.05 6.52
C MET A 346 -27.17 -14.55 6.32
N TYR A 347 -26.30 -15.37 6.90
CA TYR A 347 -26.44 -16.82 7.03
C TYR A 347 -26.48 -17.18 8.50
N GLU A 348 -27.37 -18.09 8.90
CA GLU A 348 -27.59 -18.45 10.29
C GLU A 348 -27.43 -19.96 10.50
N ALA A 349 -26.84 -20.31 11.64
CA ALA A 349 -26.77 -21.67 12.14
C ALA A 349 -27.09 -21.72 13.62
N THR A 350 -27.77 -22.77 14.06
CA THR A 350 -28.12 -23.00 15.48
C THR A 350 -27.37 -24.23 15.98
N LEU A 351 -26.75 -24.13 17.15
CA LEU A 351 -26.07 -25.25 17.78
C LEU A 351 -27.08 -26.22 18.40
N PRO A 352 -27.10 -27.50 17.98
CA PRO A 352 -28.04 -28.49 18.52
C PRO A 352 -27.66 -28.95 19.93
N GLN A 353 -26.40 -28.81 20.30
CA GLN A 353 -25.87 -29.22 21.58
C GLN A 353 -24.85 -28.23 22.13
N ARG A 354 -24.45 -28.37 23.37
CA ARG A 354 -23.42 -27.55 24.01
C ARG A 354 -22.09 -27.70 23.26
N ALA A 355 -21.39 -26.57 23.13
CA ALA A 355 -20.02 -26.54 22.61
C ALA A 355 -19.12 -25.61 23.44
N SER A 356 -17.84 -25.89 23.41
CA SER A 356 -16.78 -25.04 23.99
C SER A 356 -15.95 -24.31 22.89
N ARG A 357 -16.08 -24.74 21.65
CA ARG A 357 -15.34 -24.24 20.52
C ARG A 357 -16.20 -24.22 19.26
N ILE A 358 -16.23 -23.08 18.59
CA ILE A 358 -16.87 -22.90 17.30
C ILE A 358 -15.78 -22.59 16.28
N ALA A 359 -15.85 -23.20 15.08
CA ALA A 359 -14.92 -22.94 14.00
C ALA A 359 -15.67 -22.75 12.68
N LEU A 360 -15.53 -21.57 12.09
CA LEU A 360 -15.96 -21.26 10.73
C LEU A 360 -14.81 -21.52 9.76
N ARG A 361 -15.06 -22.24 8.68
CA ARG A 361 -14.05 -22.54 7.66
C ARG A 361 -14.65 -22.68 6.27
N VAL A 362 -13.89 -22.31 5.25
CA VAL A 362 -14.17 -22.67 3.86
C VAL A 362 -13.45 -23.97 3.55
N THR A 363 -14.21 -25.01 3.24
CA THR A 363 -13.69 -26.39 3.06
C THR A 363 -13.42 -26.72 1.59
N GLU A 364 -14.15 -26.08 0.67
CA GLU A 364 -13.98 -26.23 -0.78
C GLU A 364 -14.01 -24.86 -1.46
N GLY A 365 -13.32 -24.73 -2.59
CA GLY A 365 -13.36 -23.56 -3.45
C GLY A 365 -12.40 -22.45 -3.07
N ASP A 366 -12.80 -21.19 -3.35
CA ASP A 366 -11.92 -20.03 -3.36
C ASP A 366 -11.92 -19.29 -2.00
N TRP A 367 -12.58 -18.16 -1.89
CA TRP A 367 -12.67 -17.36 -0.65
C TRP A 367 -13.99 -16.61 -0.56
N LEU A 368 -14.36 -16.25 0.66
CA LEU A 368 -15.42 -15.29 0.92
C LEU A 368 -14.93 -14.20 1.89
N SER A 369 -15.60 -13.03 1.85
CA SER A 369 -15.42 -12.01 2.88
C SER A 369 -16.73 -11.80 3.65
N PHE A 370 -16.59 -11.36 4.92
CA PHE A 370 -17.71 -11.10 5.80
C PHE A 370 -17.52 -9.77 6.55
N THR A 371 -18.62 -9.21 7.05
CA THR A 371 -18.62 -7.92 7.75
C THR A 371 -18.76 -8.07 9.25
N GLN A 372 -19.48 -9.10 9.72
CA GLN A 372 -19.63 -9.40 11.14
C GLN A 372 -20.09 -10.84 11.39
N ILE A 373 -19.90 -11.26 12.63
CA ILE A 373 -20.48 -12.48 13.21
C ILE A 373 -21.22 -12.07 14.46
N VAL A 374 -22.48 -12.47 14.59
CA VAL A 374 -23.27 -12.28 15.80
C VAL A 374 -23.52 -13.63 16.44
N ILE A 375 -23.23 -13.74 17.73
CA ILE A 375 -23.47 -14.95 18.54
C ILE A 375 -24.55 -14.63 19.58
N GLU A 376 -25.69 -15.28 19.44
CA GLU A 376 -26.81 -15.15 20.35
C GLU A 376 -26.93 -16.42 21.21
N ARG A 377 -26.63 -16.28 22.47
CA ARG A 377 -26.76 -17.37 23.45
C ARG A 377 -28.08 -17.24 24.24
N PRO A 378 -28.81 -18.33 24.51
CA PRO A 378 -30.02 -18.27 25.29
C PRO A 378 -29.84 -17.52 26.62
N GLY A 379 -30.69 -16.51 26.86
CA GLY A 379 -30.65 -15.72 28.09
C GLY A 379 -29.49 -14.73 28.25
N LYS A 380 -28.67 -14.53 27.20
CA LYS A 380 -27.54 -13.61 27.21
C LYS A 380 -27.71 -12.53 26.13
N LYS A 381 -27.00 -11.41 26.28
CA LYS A 381 -26.91 -10.38 25.22
C LYS A 381 -26.12 -10.92 24.03
N PRO A 382 -26.48 -10.54 22.79
CA PRO A 382 -25.73 -10.89 21.63
C PRO A 382 -24.28 -10.36 21.69
N ILE A 383 -23.35 -11.15 21.21
CA ILE A 383 -21.94 -10.75 21.05
C ILE A 383 -21.66 -10.58 19.57
N THR A 384 -21.17 -9.41 19.18
CA THR A 384 -20.78 -9.12 17.81
C THR A 384 -19.26 -9.14 17.67
N ILE A 385 -18.75 -9.95 16.74
CA ILE A 385 -17.34 -10.01 16.35
C ILE A 385 -17.24 -9.38 14.98
N GLN A 386 -16.51 -8.25 14.86
CA GLN A 386 -16.26 -7.59 13.60
C GLN A 386 -14.81 -7.81 13.16
N PRO A 387 -14.55 -8.00 11.87
CA PRO A 387 -13.20 -7.97 11.34
C PRO A 387 -12.52 -6.65 11.69
N SER A 388 -11.31 -6.75 12.22
CA SER A 388 -10.47 -5.60 12.55
C SER A 388 -9.48 -5.26 11.45
N THR A 389 -9.40 -6.09 10.39
CA THR A 389 -8.60 -5.83 9.19
C THR A 389 -9.28 -6.37 7.94
N ARG A 390 -9.04 -5.69 6.81
CA ARG A 390 -9.46 -6.11 5.47
C ARG A 390 -8.27 -6.51 4.59
N GLU A 391 -7.09 -6.61 5.18
CA GLU A 391 -5.90 -7.02 4.44
C GLU A 391 -6.00 -8.46 3.95
N TRP A 392 -5.58 -8.66 2.72
CA TRP A 392 -5.47 -9.99 2.13
C TRP A 392 -4.35 -10.80 2.80
N GLY A 393 -4.55 -12.10 2.93
CA GLY A 393 -3.54 -13.01 3.48
C GLY A 393 -3.45 -13.06 4.99
N VAL A 394 -4.32 -12.36 5.69
CA VAL A 394 -4.34 -12.33 7.15
C VAL A 394 -5.04 -13.56 7.72
N LYS A 395 -4.35 -14.29 8.61
CA LYS A 395 -4.93 -15.39 9.41
C LYS A 395 -5.65 -14.84 10.65
N HIS A 396 -6.79 -15.42 10.98
CA HIS A 396 -7.56 -14.99 12.14
C HIS A 396 -6.85 -15.27 13.46
N ALA A 397 -6.98 -14.34 14.39
CA ALA A 397 -6.78 -14.61 15.80
C ALA A 397 -7.89 -15.52 16.34
N MET A 398 -7.54 -16.40 17.24
CA MET A 398 -8.55 -17.13 18.01
C MET A 398 -9.23 -16.17 18.98
N VAL A 399 -10.55 -16.07 18.91
CA VAL A 399 -11.37 -15.25 19.79
C VAL A 399 -11.80 -16.10 21.00
N ALA A 400 -11.55 -15.64 22.20
CA ALA A 400 -12.06 -16.25 23.44
C ALA A 400 -13.15 -15.35 24.03
N ILE A 401 -14.30 -15.92 24.35
CA ILE A 401 -15.41 -15.26 25.05
C ILE A 401 -15.43 -15.80 26.46
N ASP A 402 -15.16 -14.93 27.44
CA ASP A 402 -15.18 -15.31 28.84
C ASP A 402 -16.61 -15.32 29.43
N GLU A 403 -16.76 -15.70 30.73
CA GLU A 403 -18.04 -15.76 31.41
C GLU A 403 -18.73 -14.40 31.54
N SER A 404 -17.96 -13.30 31.48
CA SER A 404 -18.45 -11.93 31.53
C SER A 404 -18.78 -11.38 30.15
N ASP A 405 -18.80 -12.23 29.09
CA ASP A 405 -19.06 -11.88 27.70
C ASP A 405 -17.99 -10.95 27.07
N ILE A 406 -16.80 -10.90 27.69
CA ILE A 406 -15.67 -10.11 27.19
C ILE A 406 -14.93 -10.93 26.13
N GLN A 407 -14.73 -10.31 24.96
CA GLN A 407 -13.92 -10.87 23.89
C GLN A 407 -12.43 -10.65 24.21
N ARG A 408 -11.65 -11.72 24.13
CA ARG A 408 -10.19 -11.68 24.27
C ARG A 408 -9.53 -12.41 23.12
N PHE A 409 -8.35 -11.99 22.75
CA PHE A 409 -7.56 -12.68 21.75
C PHE A 409 -6.51 -13.59 22.41
N SER A 410 -6.23 -14.70 21.74
CA SER A 410 -5.14 -15.56 22.18
C SER A 410 -3.80 -14.80 22.16
N PRO A 411 -2.99 -14.86 23.22
CA PRO A 411 -1.69 -14.21 23.26
C PRO A 411 -0.68 -14.76 22.24
N THR A 412 -0.94 -15.91 21.63
CA THR A 412 -0.10 -16.52 20.59
C THR A 412 -0.35 -15.93 19.19
N THR A 413 -1.36 -15.06 19.03
CA THR A 413 -1.66 -14.44 17.74
C THR A 413 -0.62 -13.37 17.42
N PRO A 414 0.03 -13.42 16.24
CA PRO A 414 0.98 -12.40 15.83
C PRO A 414 0.30 -11.02 15.73
N THR A 415 0.82 -10.03 16.44
CA THR A 415 0.45 -8.62 16.24
C THR A 415 1.20 -8.05 15.04
N LEU A 416 0.58 -7.16 14.29
CA LEU A 416 1.30 -6.35 13.33
C LEU A 416 1.89 -5.15 14.08
N ASN A 417 3.20 -5.15 14.17
CA ASN A 417 4.02 -4.17 14.85
C ASN A 417 5.27 -3.88 14.02
N ARG A 418 6.20 -3.10 14.56
CA ARG A 418 7.44 -2.75 13.88
C ARG A 418 8.24 -4.00 13.41
N GLU A 419 8.38 -5.03 14.26
CA GLU A 419 9.11 -6.27 13.93
C GLU A 419 8.43 -7.02 12.77
N ARG A 420 7.11 -7.01 12.72
CA ARG A 420 6.35 -7.64 11.61
C ARG A 420 6.41 -6.82 10.34
N LEU A 421 6.45 -5.50 10.41
CA LEU A 421 6.70 -4.67 9.21
C LEU A 421 8.03 -5.06 8.56
N ILE A 422 9.12 -5.18 9.30
CA ILE A 422 10.41 -5.55 8.72
C ILE A 422 10.46 -7.01 8.26
N SER A 423 9.96 -7.94 9.09
CA SER A 423 10.10 -9.39 8.81
C SER A 423 9.14 -9.91 7.74
N HIS A 424 8.04 -9.20 7.43
CA HIS A 424 7.04 -9.62 6.45
C HIS A 424 6.86 -8.58 5.33
N THR A 425 6.43 -7.36 5.68
CA THR A 425 6.09 -6.35 4.67
C THR A 425 7.31 -5.93 3.86
N PHE A 426 8.41 -5.62 4.53
CA PHE A 426 9.63 -5.14 3.88
C PHE A 426 10.68 -6.22 3.64
N ALA A 427 10.48 -7.45 4.11
CA ALA A 427 11.44 -8.54 3.89
C ALA A 427 11.75 -8.82 2.40
N PRO A 428 10.78 -8.83 1.47
CA PRO A 428 11.08 -8.95 0.05
C PRO A 428 11.94 -7.80 -0.46
N TRP A 429 11.66 -6.57 -0.03
CA TRP A 429 12.40 -5.36 -0.41
C TRP A 429 13.82 -5.33 0.15
N LEU A 430 14.03 -5.86 1.36
CA LEU A 430 15.38 -6.06 1.92
C LEU A 430 16.20 -7.04 1.07
N ARG A 431 15.58 -8.12 0.58
CA ARG A 431 16.26 -9.04 -0.35
C ARG A 431 16.61 -8.37 -1.68
N THR A 432 15.74 -7.51 -2.18
CA THR A 432 15.96 -6.72 -3.41
C THR A 432 17.12 -5.75 -3.23
N ALA A 433 17.15 -5.02 -2.11
CA ALA A 433 18.29 -4.14 -1.77
C ALA A 433 19.60 -4.91 -1.62
N LYS A 434 19.56 -6.12 -1.01
CA LYS A 434 20.71 -7.02 -0.91
C LYS A 434 21.23 -7.49 -2.28
N ALA A 435 20.32 -7.60 -3.26
CA ALA A 435 20.70 -7.91 -4.65
C ALA A 435 21.27 -6.69 -5.40
N GLU A 436 21.63 -5.63 -4.70
CA GLU A 436 22.19 -4.38 -5.22
C GLU A 436 21.21 -3.68 -6.19
N ILE A 437 19.97 -3.54 -5.78
CA ILE A 437 18.96 -2.71 -6.44
C ILE A 437 18.57 -1.61 -5.45
N GLY A 438 18.66 -0.36 -5.86
CA GLY A 438 18.25 0.79 -5.06
C GLY A 438 16.76 0.73 -4.73
N VAL A 439 16.40 0.93 -3.47
CA VAL A 439 15.02 0.91 -2.98
C VAL A 439 14.69 2.21 -2.28
N MET A 440 13.49 2.71 -2.51
CA MET A 440 12.89 3.82 -1.75
C MET A 440 11.42 3.60 -1.50
N VAL A 441 10.83 4.38 -0.59
CA VAL A 441 9.38 4.40 -0.34
C VAL A 441 8.78 5.61 -1.04
N GLY A 442 8.29 5.42 -2.28
CA GLY A 442 7.83 6.52 -3.14
C GLY A 442 6.53 7.17 -2.70
N GLU A 443 5.71 6.43 -1.95
CA GLU A 443 4.49 6.95 -1.34
C GLU A 443 4.20 6.29 0.00
N TRP A 444 3.73 7.08 0.96
CA TRP A 444 3.24 6.63 2.26
C TRP A 444 2.43 7.73 2.94
N GLY A 445 1.77 7.40 4.03
CA GLY A 445 1.04 8.35 4.86
C GLY A 445 -0.24 7.77 5.42
N CYS A 446 -0.99 8.60 6.13
CA CYS A 446 -2.32 8.26 6.63
C CYS A 446 -3.35 9.30 6.22
N PHE A 447 -4.48 8.81 5.72
CA PHE A 447 -5.65 9.65 5.44
C PHE A 447 -6.12 10.37 6.72
N ASN A 448 -6.65 11.55 6.58
CA ASN A 448 -6.97 12.46 7.70
C ASN A 448 -8.07 11.96 8.66
N LYS A 449 -8.71 10.84 8.37
CA LYS A 449 -9.66 10.18 9.29
C LYS A 449 -9.00 9.19 10.26
N THR A 450 -7.75 8.79 10.01
CA THR A 450 -6.97 8.00 10.97
C THR A 450 -6.67 8.83 12.20
N PRO A 451 -6.96 8.35 13.43
CA PRO A 451 -6.64 9.10 14.64
C PRO A 451 -5.16 9.52 14.68
N HIS A 452 -4.90 10.79 14.93
CA HIS A 452 -3.56 11.39 14.81
C HIS A 452 -2.51 10.69 15.68
N ALA A 453 -2.88 10.37 16.92
CA ALA A 453 -1.97 9.66 17.83
C ALA A 453 -1.61 8.24 17.34
N VAL A 454 -2.51 7.57 16.62
CA VAL A 454 -2.25 6.26 15.99
C VAL A 454 -1.32 6.45 14.80
N PHE A 455 -1.61 7.43 13.95
CA PHE A 455 -0.76 7.78 12.82
C PHE A 455 0.68 8.09 13.25
N LEU A 456 0.88 8.94 14.25
CA LEU A 456 2.23 9.31 14.71
C LEU A 456 3.03 8.10 15.20
N ARG A 457 2.43 7.19 15.98
CA ARG A 457 3.13 5.98 16.45
C ARG A 457 3.52 5.05 15.31
N TRP A 458 2.60 4.81 14.37
CA TRP A 458 2.86 4.00 13.19
C TRP A 458 3.91 4.63 12.27
N ALA A 459 3.82 5.95 12.07
CA ALA A 459 4.79 6.70 11.27
C ALA A 459 6.19 6.67 11.90
N GLU A 460 6.29 6.77 13.23
CA GLU A 460 7.57 6.68 13.94
C GLU A 460 8.26 5.35 13.70
N ASP A 461 7.54 4.24 13.85
CA ASP A 461 8.08 2.90 13.60
C ASP A 461 8.47 2.72 12.13
N SER A 462 7.63 3.17 11.18
CA SER A 462 7.90 3.08 9.74
C SER A 462 9.13 3.90 9.34
N LEU A 463 9.20 5.16 9.75
CA LEU A 463 10.32 6.06 9.46
C LEU A 463 11.63 5.57 10.07
N SER A 464 11.58 5.03 11.30
CA SER A 464 12.75 4.45 11.94
C SER A 464 13.30 3.24 11.18
N LEU A 465 12.40 2.37 10.70
CA LEU A 465 12.78 1.22 9.87
C LEU A 465 13.41 1.66 8.55
N TRP A 466 12.81 2.60 7.83
CA TRP A 466 13.36 3.08 6.55
C TRP A 466 14.70 3.77 6.74
N LYS A 467 14.88 4.49 7.85
CA LYS A 467 16.18 5.06 8.23
C LYS A 467 17.24 3.99 8.43
N GLU A 468 16.91 2.92 9.16
CA GLU A 468 17.81 1.77 9.38
C GLU A 468 18.15 1.04 8.07
N CYS A 469 17.20 0.96 7.14
CA CYS A 469 17.41 0.40 5.80
C CYS A 469 18.19 1.33 4.86
N GLY A 470 18.41 2.58 5.24
CA GLY A 470 19.00 3.60 4.36
C GLY A 470 18.04 4.07 3.25
N TRP A 471 16.75 3.78 3.35
CA TRP A 471 15.77 4.13 2.32
C TRP A 471 15.26 5.56 2.47
N GLY A 472 15.17 6.26 1.34
CA GLY A 472 14.43 7.51 1.21
C GLY A 472 12.92 7.28 1.21
N TRP A 473 12.15 8.36 1.38
CA TRP A 473 10.70 8.30 1.39
C TRP A 473 10.04 9.60 0.91
N ALA A 474 8.81 9.50 0.40
CA ALA A 474 7.97 10.63 0.07
C ALA A 474 6.58 10.49 0.72
N LEU A 475 6.23 11.41 1.62
CA LEU A 475 4.87 11.50 2.16
C LEU A 475 3.89 11.79 1.01
N TRP A 476 2.69 11.17 1.03
CA TRP A 476 1.76 11.25 -0.11
C TRP A 476 1.40 12.67 -0.51
N ASN A 477 1.34 13.64 0.43
CA ASN A 477 1.41 15.03 -0.01
C ASN A 477 2.05 15.96 1.03
N LEU A 478 2.46 17.14 0.57
CA LEU A 478 2.87 18.25 1.42
C LEU A 478 1.63 18.96 1.97
N VAL A 479 0.69 19.28 1.09
CA VAL A 479 -0.55 20.02 1.37
C VAL A 479 -1.75 19.15 1.04
N GLY A 480 -2.62 18.90 2.00
CA GLY A 480 -3.86 18.11 1.81
C GLY A 480 -4.02 16.95 2.80
N SER A 481 -4.97 16.07 2.54
CA SER A 481 -5.51 15.10 3.51
C SER A 481 -4.51 14.10 4.14
N PHE A 482 -3.35 13.91 3.56
CA PHE A 482 -2.24 13.12 4.12
C PHE A 482 -1.08 13.99 4.60
N GLY A 483 -1.14 15.29 4.32
CA GLY A 483 -0.01 16.21 4.42
C GLY A 483 0.27 16.73 5.81
N VAL A 484 1.36 17.48 5.85
CA VAL A 484 1.77 18.28 7.02
C VAL A 484 1.02 19.62 7.06
N LEU A 485 0.62 20.10 5.88
CA LEU A 485 -0.10 21.35 5.70
C LEU A 485 -1.54 21.10 5.27
N ASN A 486 -2.49 21.79 5.87
CA ASN A 486 -3.93 21.76 5.55
C ASN A 486 -4.51 20.32 5.48
N SER A 487 -4.09 19.44 6.39
CA SER A 487 -4.55 18.05 6.37
C SER A 487 -6.00 17.86 6.82
N GLU A 488 -6.61 18.87 7.44
CA GLU A 488 -8.01 18.86 7.90
C GLU A 488 -8.34 17.71 8.88
N ARG A 489 -7.35 17.27 9.66
CA ARG A 489 -7.58 16.31 10.74
C ARG A 489 -8.35 16.98 11.86
N ALA A 490 -9.41 16.33 12.34
CA ALA A 490 -10.25 16.88 13.39
C ALA A 490 -9.58 16.88 14.79
N ASP A 491 -8.54 16.08 14.97
CA ASP A 491 -7.85 15.81 16.24
C ASP A 491 -6.43 16.43 16.28
N VAL A 492 -6.15 17.45 15.46
CA VAL A 492 -4.88 18.17 15.43
C VAL A 492 -5.09 19.63 15.82
N LEU A 493 -4.25 20.12 16.74
CA LEU A 493 -4.12 21.53 17.02
C LEU A 493 -3.12 22.17 16.05
N TYR A 494 -3.65 22.81 15.02
CA TYR A 494 -2.84 23.42 13.98
C TYR A 494 -2.20 24.74 14.44
N GLN A 495 -1.06 25.04 13.84
CA GLN A 495 -0.41 26.35 13.91
C GLN A 495 -0.50 27.05 12.55
N ASP A 496 -0.67 28.37 12.56
CA ASP A 496 -0.59 29.14 11.33
C ASP A 496 0.87 29.21 10.83
N PHE A 497 1.08 28.90 9.54
CA PHE A 497 2.38 28.90 8.90
C PHE A 497 2.27 29.35 7.45
N ARG A 498 2.72 30.55 7.11
CA ARG A 498 2.70 31.12 5.74
C ARG A 498 1.34 30.97 5.05
N GLY A 499 0.24 31.15 5.78
CA GLY A 499 -1.12 30.97 5.25
C GLY A 499 -1.67 29.55 5.27
N TYR A 500 -0.89 28.58 5.71
CA TYR A 500 -1.31 27.19 5.88
C TYR A 500 -1.61 26.85 7.34
N LYS A 501 -2.36 25.78 7.54
CA LYS A 501 -2.58 25.13 8.84
C LYS A 501 -1.54 24.00 9.00
N LEU A 502 -0.56 24.20 9.85
CA LEU A 502 0.58 23.30 10.05
C LEU A 502 0.31 22.28 11.16
N ASP A 503 0.48 21.00 10.86
CA ASP A 503 0.63 19.92 11.84
C ASP A 503 2.08 19.88 12.36
N ARG A 504 2.33 20.58 13.46
CA ARG A 504 3.68 20.68 14.03
C ARG A 504 4.18 19.35 14.59
N ALA A 505 3.30 18.48 15.08
CA ALA A 505 3.71 17.21 15.65
C ALA A 505 4.21 16.26 14.54
N LEU A 506 3.49 16.20 13.43
CA LEU A 506 3.91 15.43 12.26
C LEU A 506 5.22 15.99 11.68
N LEU A 507 5.34 17.31 11.52
CA LEU A 507 6.58 17.91 11.00
C LEU A 507 7.80 17.53 11.85
N ARG A 508 7.71 17.65 13.18
CA ARG A 508 8.80 17.28 14.09
C ARG A 508 9.18 15.81 13.97
N LEU A 509 8.18 14.94 13.82
CA LEU A 509 8.42 13.50 13.61
C LEU A 509 9.17 13.26 12.30
N LEU A 510 8.75 13.87 11.18
CA LEU A 510 9.41 13.74 9.88
C LEU A 510 10.86 14.26 9.92
N GLN A 511 11.11 15.38 10.61
CA GLN A 511 12.45 15.96 10.76
C GLN A 511 13.40 15.09 11.60
N LYS A 512 12.88 14.31 12.55
CA LYS A 512 13.66 13.37 13.38
C LYS A 512 14.28 12.23 12.56
N TYR A 513 13.58 11.82 11.54
CA TYR A 513 13.94 10.67 10.70
C TYR A 513 14.29 11.08 9.28
#